data_6ef8a74619771b996cc2ca99f6887641
#
_entry.id   6ef8a74619771b996cc2ca99f6887641
#
_cell.length_a   1.000
_cell.length_b   1.000
_cell.length_c   1.000
_cell.angle_alpha   90.00
_cell.angle_beta   90.00
_cell.angle_gamma   90.00
#
_symmetry.space_group_name_H-M   'P 1'
#
loop_
_entity.id
_entity.type
_entity.pdbx_description
1 polymer ?
#
loop_
_entity_poly.entity_id
_entity_poly.type
_entity_poly.pdbx_seq_one_letter_code
_entity_poly.pdbx_strand_id
1 'polypeptide(L)'
;MYITKDDMKSVIASMQRFETSLENLFGEFSYDLRDNIGRRNMLLSAVQERETARVLSKRYSKVIADGAPGKPDVVIEDIGKELECKLTSGSRSNGTVSYSLQTDYATIKNKGRLDYLYIIANEEFNEFCVLFFEGLTSDDFFPPAKASRGKSRMKKESAMMKAHPLIGSIINNAQESIDSINEEIMKKIIEKDKRIDELNKRLDRTSLKAEKKREDLQRIILNENNRYDKSIEKLSKRREYWLDNSSYSFVFERFERSNKSKSILERVKNLFLRSKKWPA
;
A
#
# COMPACT_ATOMS: atom_id res chain seq x y z
N MET A 1 -11.91 8.46 7.09
CA MET A 1 -11.03 8.65 5.90
C MET A 1 -11.58 9.81 5.08
N TYR A 2 -10.74 10.76 4.70
CA TYR A 2 -11.16 12.01 4.02
C TYR A 2 -11.03 11.96 2.49
N ILE A 3 -10.51 10.87 1.95
CA ILE A 3 -10.42 10.55 0.52
C ILE A 3 -11.28 9.32 0.24
N THR A 4 -11.99 9.31 -0.87
CA THR A 4 -12.91 8.22 -1.25
C THR A 4 -12.48 7.52 -2.54
N LYS A 5 -13.04 6.32 -2.78
CA LYS A 5 -12.87 5.58 -4.04
C LYS A 5 -13.28 6.43 -5.27
N ASP A 6 -14.38 7.17 -5.17
CA ASP A 6 -14.89 7.97 -6.28
C ASP A 6 -14.04 9.21 -6.58
N ASP A 7 -13.39 9.78 -5.54
CA ASP A 7 -12.36 10.79 -5.74
C ASP A 7 -11.23 10.23 -6.60
N MET A 8 -10.74 9.05 -6.24
CA MET A 8 -9.63 8.42 -6.94
C MET A 8 -9.98 8.00 -8.37
N LYS A 9 -11.21 7.53 -8.62
CA LYS A 9 -11.69 7.30 -9.98
C LYS A 9 -11.63 8.59 -10.82
N SER A 10 -12.02 9.73 -10.24
CA SER A 10 -11.99 11.03 -10.90
C SER A 10 -10.55 11.49 -11.19
N VAL A 11 -9.63 11.29 -10.25
CA VAL A 11 -8.20 11.58 -10.40
C VAL A 11 -7.60 10.72 -11.52
N ILE A 12 -7.80 9.40 -11.48
CA ILE A 12 -7.29 8.45 -12.49
C ILE A 12 -7.81 8.82 -13.89
N ALA A 13 -9.10 9.09 -14.02
CA ALA A 13 -9.68 9.48 -15.30
C ALA A 13 -9.04 10.76 -15.88
N SER A 14 -8.66 11.72 -15.02
CA SER A 14 -7.94 12.92 -15.43
C SER A 14 -6.49 12.61 -15.83
N MET A 15 -5.81 11.76 -15.05
CA MET A 15 -4.45 11.33 -15.36
C MET A 15 -4.39 10.56 -16.69
N GLN A 16 -5.33 9.66 -16.95
CA GLN A 16 -5.42 8.91 -18.21
C GLN A 16 -5.65 9.84 -19.40
N ARG A 17 -6.54 10.85 -19.28
CA ARG A 17 -6.74 11.84 -20.34
C ARG A 17 -5.47 12.63 -20.64
N PHE A 18 -4.76 13.05 -19.61
CA PHE A 18 -3.50 13.76 -19.78
C PHE A 18 -2.43 12.87 -20.41
N GLU A 19 -2.29 11.63 -19.96
CA GLU A 19 -1.36 10.66 -20.53
C GLU A 19 -1.64 10.39 -21.99
N THR A 20 -2.90 10.19 -22.39
CA THR A 20 -3.29 10.04 -23.79
C THR A 20 -2.92 11.28 -24.63
N SER A 21 -3.06 12.48 -24.06
CA SER A 21 -2.66 13.72 -24.75
C SER A 21 -1.14 13.79 -24.92
N LEU A 22 -0.37 13.36 -23.93
CA LEU A 22 1.09 13.26 -24.02
C LEU A 22 1.52 12.20 -25.04
N GLU A 23 0.90 11.02 -25.05
CA GLU A 23 1.18 9.96 -26.05
C GLU A 23 0.98 10.50 -27.48
N ASN A 24 -0.10 11.21 -27.73
CA ASN A 24 -0.35 11.80 -29.03
C ASN A 24 0.72 12.86 -29.39
N LEU A 25 1.05 13.76 -28.46
CA LEU A 25 2.06 14.79 -28.68
C LEU A 25 3.44 14.18 -28.96
N PHE A 26 3.88 13.26 -28.14
CA PHE A 26 5.18 12.62 -28.29
C PHE A 26 5.23 11.70 -29.52
N GLY A 27 4.11 11.08 -29.88
CA GLY A 27 4.00 10.27 -31.11
C GLY A 27 4.27 11.06 -32.37
N GLU A 28 3.93 12.38 -32.42
CA GLU A 28 4.27 13.27 -33.54
C GLU A 28 5.80 13.40 -33.74
N PHE A 29 6.57 13.18 -32.68
CA PHE A 29 8.04 13.19 -32.67
C PHE A 29 8.67 11.79 -32.70
N SER A 30 7.88 10.76 -32.98
CA SER A 30 8.31 9.35 -32.96
C SER A 30 8.91 8.89 -31.61
N TYR A 31 8.41 9.44 -30.51
CA TYR A 31 8.81 9.10 -29.16
C TYR A 31 7.69 8.35 -28.42
N ASP A 32 7.99 7.19 -27.83
CA ASP A 32 7.06 6.43 -27.01
C ASP A 32 7.33 6.69 -25.51
N LEU A 33 6.34 7.18 -24.79
CA LEU A 33 6.45 7.41 -23.35
C LEU A 33 6.66 6.13 -22.55
N ARG A 34 6.29 4.96 -23.10
CA ARG A 34 6.48 3.65 -22.48
C ARG A 34 7.94 3.22 -22.45
N ASP A 35 8.77 3.75 -23.36
CA ASP A 35 10.21 3.51 -23.35
C ASP A 35 10.90 4.07 -22.11
N ASN A 36 10.27 5.06 -21.45
CA ASN A 36 10.78 5.65 -20.22
C ASN A 36 9.67 5.93 -19.19
N ILE A 37 9.22 4.87 -18.54
CA ILE A 37 8.16 4.92 -17.51
C ILE A 37 8.48 5.94 -16.40
N GLY A 38 9.76 6.09 -16.04
CA GLY A 38 10.18 7.08 -15.04
C GLY A 38 9.87 8.51 -15.44
N ARG A 39 10.12 8.88 -16.70
CA ARG A 39 9.76 10.21 -17.24
C ARG A 39 8.25 10.40 -17.32
N ARG A 40 7.54 9.38 -17.80
CA ARG A 40 6.08 9.39 -17.81
C ARG A 40 5.52 9.67 -16.42
N ASN A 41 5.96 8.92 -15.42
CA ASN A 41 5.50 9.07 -14.03
C ASN A 41 5.84 10.45 -13.45
N MET A 42 6.97 11.03 -13.81
CA MET A 42 7.34 12.40 -13.38
C MET A 42 6.33 13.43 -13.90
N LEU A 43 5.91 13.33 -15.16
CA LEU A 43 4.90 14.23 -15.74
C LEU A 43 3.51 14.01 -15.12
N LEU A 44 3.15 12.74 -14.86
CA LEU A 44 1.85 12.37 -14.33
C LEU A 44 1.71 12.61 -12.82
N SER A 45 2.82 12.65 -12.05
CA SER A 45 2.75 12.97 -10.62
C SER A 45 2.23 14.38 -10.36
N ALA A 46 2.68 15.36 -11.15
CA ALA A 46 2.16 16.73 -11.04
C ALA A 46 0.64 16.81 -11.34
N VAL A 47 0.16 15.97 -12.27
CA VAL A 47 -1.29 15.85 -12.53
C VAL A 47 -2.01 15.19 -11.38
N GLN A 48 -1.44 14.13 -10.79
CA GLN A 48 -1.99 13.47 -9.61
C GLN A 48 -2.22 14.47 -8.48
N GLU A 49 -1.19 15.23 -8.10
CA GLU A 49 -1.22 16.21 -7.02
C GLU A 49 -2.33 17.25 -7.25
N ARG A 50 -2.31 17.89 -8.43
CA ARG A 50 -3.29 18.92 -8.81
C ARG A 50 -4.71 18.39 -8.86
N GLU A 51 -4.93 17.23 -9.49
CA GLU A 51 -6.27 16.64 -9.60
C GLU A 51 -6.79 16.13 -8.27
N THR A 52 -5.91 15.60 -7.39
CA THR A 52 -6.27 15.26 -6.02
C THR A 52 -6.76 16.48 -5.25
N ALA A 53 -6.03 17.59 -5.30
CA ALA A 53 -6.47 18.83 -4.68
C ALA A 53 -7.80 19.33 -5.26
N ARG A 54 -7.95 19.31 -6.60
CA ARG A 54 -9.17 19.72 -7.29
C ARG A 54 -10.40 18.88 -6.88
N VAL A 55 -10.25 17.58 -6.72
CA VAL A 55 -11.36 16.70 -6.29
C VAL A 55 -11.73 16.98 -4.84
N LEU A 56 -10.72 17.15 -3.99
CA LEU A 56 -10.94 17.45 -2.57
C LEU A 56 -11.55 18.83 -2.35
N SER A 57 -11.24 19.83 -3.18
CA SER A 57 -11.85 21.16 -3.15
C SER A 57 -13.36 21.18 -3.38
N LYS A 58 -13.95 20.06 -3.83
CA LYS A 58 -15.42 19.93 -3.89
C LYS A 58 -16.07 19.78 -2.52
N ARG A 59 -15.31 19.35 -1.50
CA ARG A 59 -15.80 19.10 -0.13
C ARG A 59 -15.14 19.98 0.91
N TYR A 60 -13.92 20.44 0.65
CA TYR A 60 -13.14 21.27 1.57
C TYR A 60 -12.89 22.63 0.93
N SER A 61 -13.06 23.70 1.70
CA SER A 61 -12.98 25.06 1.17
C SER A 61 -11.54 25.53 0.97
N LYS A 62 -10.60 24.96 1.72
CA LYS A 62 -9.19 25.36 1.74
C LYS A 62 -8.28 24.16 1.43
N VAL A 63 -8.15 23.85 0.16
CA VAL A 63 -7.24 22.83 -0.35
C VAL A 63 -6.16 23.47 -1.20
N ILE A 64 -4.90 23.21 -0.87
CA ILE A 64 -3.73 23.80 -1.55
C ILE A 64 -2.90 22.65 -2.13
N ALA A 65 -2.53 22.77 -3.40
CA ALA A 65 -1.52 21.95 -4.06
C ALA A 65 -0.32 22.85 -4.36
N ASP A 66 0.67 22.89 -3.48
CA ASP A 66 1.82 23.80 -3.58
C ASP A 66 2.99 23.14 -4.32
N GLY A 67 3.25 21.84 -4.10
CA GLY A 67 4.34 21.10 -4.74
C GLY A 67 5.73 21.70 -4.53
N ALA A 68 5.87 22.67 -3.64
CA ALA A 68 7.15 23.29 -3.34
C ALA A 68 8.07 22.32 -2.56
N PRO A 69 9.39 22.34 -2.80
CA PRO A 69 10.34 21.48 -2.09
C PRO A 69 10.20 21.60 -0.56
N GLY A 70 10.05 20.45 0.10
CA GLY A 70 9.91 20.37 1.57
C GLY A 70 8.50 20.65 2.10
N LYS A 71 7.52 20.93 1.23
CA LYS A 71 6.10 20.97 1.57
C LYS A 71 5.38 19.69 1.13
N PRO A 72 4.26 19.34 1.78
CA PRO A 72 3.42 18.24 1.30
C PRO A 72 2.75 18.62 -0.04
N ASP A 73 2.48 17.61 -0.86
CA ASP A 73 1.91 17.80 -2.21
C ASP A 73 0.50 18.41 -2.14
N VAL A 74 -0.30 18.04 -1.13
CA VAL A 74 -1.65 18.59 -0.91
C VAL A 74 -1.86 18.88 0.58
N VAL A 75 -2.33 20.09 0.88
CA VAL A 75 -2.72 20.52 2.24
C VAL A 75 -4.22 20.78 2.28
N ILE A 76 -4.91 20.25 3.28
CA ILE A 76 -6.33 20.48 3.54
C ILE A 76 -6.46 21.21 4.86
N GLU A 77 -6.44 22.55 4.82
CA GLU A 77 -6.41 23.39 6.02
C GLU A 77 -7.65 23.20 6.90
N ASP A 78 -8.84 22.99 6.28
CA ASP A 78 -10.11 22.83 7.01
C ASP A 78 -10.08 21.69 8.04
N ILE A 79 -9.25 20.69 7.84
CA ILE A 79 -9.13 19.52 8.72
C ILE A 79 -7.70 19.27 9.20
N GLY A 80 -6.78 20.18 8.92
CA GLY A 80 -5.38 20.09 9.34
C GLY A 80 -4.65 18.86 8.82
N LYS A 81 -4.92 18.44 7.57
CA LYS A 81 -4.31 17.26 6.95
C LYS A 81 -3.30 17.63 5.88
N GLU A 82 -2.17 16.93 5.90
CA GLU A 82 -1.10 17.02 4.91
C GLU A 82 -0.98 15.67 4.20
N LEU A 83 -0.99 15.68 2.89
CA LEU A 83 -0.98 14.50 2.04
C LEU A 83 0.19 14.53 1.07
N GLU A 84 0.95 13.47 1.06
CA GLU A 84 2.02 13.20 0.11
C GLU A 84 1.51 12.27 -0.98
N CYS A 85 1.57 12.68 -2.23
CA CYS A 85 1.13 11.92 -3.39
C CYS A 85 2.31 11.18 -4.03
N LYS A 86 2.14 9.90 -4.34
CA LYS A 86 3.18 9.10 -4.98
C LYS A 86 2.58 8.31 -6.13
N LEU A 87 3.20 8.44 -7.29
CA LEU A 87 2.92 7.62 -8.46
C LEU A 87 4.06 6.63 -8.67
N THR A 88 3.73 5.35 -8.76
CA THR A 88 4.71 4.31 -9.07
C THR A 88 4.18 3.40 -10.16
N SER A 89 5.07 2.93 -11.00
CA SER A 89 4.81 1.84 -11.94
C SER A 89 5.85 0.75 -11.72
N GLY A 90 5.52 -0.46 -12.15
CA GLY A 90 6.42 -1.58 -11.99
C GLY A 90 7.75 -1.34 -12.71
N SER A 91 8.83 -1.77 -12.10
CA SER A 91 10.13 -1.88 -12.76
C SER A 91 10.37 -3.32 -13.18
N ARG A 92 10.74 -3.53 -14.43
CA ARG A 92 11.10 -4.87 -14.93
C ARG A 92 12.55 -5.19 -14.61
N SER A 93 12.78 -6.34 -14.01
CA SER A 93 14.12 -6.93 -13.85
C SER A 93 13.99 -8.43 -14.08
N ASN A 94 14.78 -8.97 -15.00
CA ASN A 94 14.77 -10.41 -15.35
C ASN A 94 13.37 -10.99 -15.64
N GLY A 95 12.54 -10.24 -16.37
CA GLY A 95 11.17 -10.66 -16.71
C GLY A 95 10.14 -10.51 -15.59
N THR A 96 10.55 -10.15 -14.39
CA THR A 96 9.66 -9.95 -13.24
C THR A 96 9.37 -8.46 -13.04
N VAL A 97 8.10 -8.11 -12.90
CA VAL A 97 7.66 -6.75 -12.55
C VAL A 97 7.62 -6.62 -11.04
N SER A 98 8.34 -5.64 -10.51
CA SER A 98 8.33 -5.33 -9.08
C SER A 98 7.85 -3.89 -8.85
N TYR A 99 7.08 -3.71 -7.79
CA TYR A 99 6.59 -2.41 -7.35
C TYR A 99 7.20 -2.07 -5.99
N SER A 100 7.51 -0.80 -5.78
CA SER A 100 8.09 -0.34 -4.53
C SER A 100 7.40 0.92 -4.03
N LEU A 101 6.89 0.87 -2.81
CA LEU A 101 6.35 2.03 -2.11
C LEU A 101 7.54 2.80 -1.52
N GLN A 102 7.87 3.94 -2.12
CA GLN A 102 9.03 4.74 -1.74
C GLN A 102 8.62 6.17 -1.35
N THR A 103 9.44 6.78 -0.49
CA THR A 103 9.34 8.20 -0.15
C THR A 103 10.72 8.85 -0.09
N ASP A 104 10.77 10.18 -0.06
CA ASP A 104 11.94 10.91 0.39
C ASP A 104 12.01 10.84 1.92
N TYR A 105 13.10 10.26 2.44
CA TYR A 105 13.25 10.03 3.88
C TYR A 105 13.41 11.32 4.67
N ALA A 106 14.02 12.35 4.08
CA ALA A 106 14.19 13.63 4.74
C ALA A 106 12.82 14.30 4.97
N THR A 107 11.91 14.23 4.01
CA THR A 107 10.57 14.78 4.14
C THR A 107 9.82 14.15 5.31
N ILE A 108 9.71 12.82 5.36
CA ILE A 108 8.98 12.16 6.45
C ILE A 108 9.67 12.35 7.82
N LYS A 109 11.01 12.36 7.86
CA LYS A 109 11.75 12.61 9.09
C LYS A 109 11.52 14.03 9.62
N ASN A 110 11.51 15.03 8.75
CA ASN A 110 11.32 16.44 9.14
C ASN A 110 9.87 16.72 9.55
N LYS A 111 8.90 16.11 8.88
CA LYS A 111 7.47 16.24 9.18
C LYS A 111 7.04 15.41 10.40
N GLY A 112 7.78 14.35 10.73
CA GLY A 112 7.48 13.43 11.82
C GLY A 112 6.33 12.48 11.49
N ARG A 113 5.21 12.98 10.98
CA ARG A 113 4.02 12.20 10.60
C ARG A 113 3.37 12.81 9.36
N LEU A 114 2.96 11.95 8.40
CA LEU A 114 2.39 12.40 7.13
C LEU A 114 1.43 11.34 6.56
N ASP A 115 0.35 11.79 5.93
CA ASP A 115 -0.54 10.91 5.19
C ASP A 115 -0.01 10.68 3.76
N TYR A 116 -0.21 9.49 3.21
CA TYR A 116 0.30 9.12 1.88
C TYR A 116 -0.80 8.58 0.98
N LEU A 117 -0.76 8.99 -0.27
CA LEU A 117 -1.60 8.48 -1.35
C LEU A 117 -0.71 7.88 -2.45
N TYR A 118 -0.63 6.56 -2.49
CA TYR A 118 0.08 5.85 -3.55
C TYR A 118 -0.88 5.46 -4.67
N ILE A 119 -0.62 5.92 -5.89
CA ILE A 119 -1.20 5.36 -7.11
C ILE A 119 -0.16 4.44 -7.74
N ILE A 120 -0.52 3.17 -7.87
CA ILE A 120 0.29 2.14 -8.49
C ILE A 120 -0.37 1.81 -9.82
N ALA A 121 0.35 1.98 -10.92
CA ALA A 121 -0.17 1.76 -12.26
C ALA A 121 0.65 0.68 -12.99
N ASN A 122 0.02 -0.07 -13.88
CA ASN A 122 0.73 -0.94 -14.81
C ASN A 122 1.45 -0.12 -15.89
N GLU A 123 2.23 -0.80 -16.74
CA GLU A 123 2.97 -0.14 -17.84
C GLU A 123 2.04 0.54 -18.84
N GLU A 124 0.91 -0.07 -19.13
CA GLU A 124 -0.10 0.44 -20.08
C GLU A 124 -0.96 1.58 -19.51
N PHE A 125 -0.79 1.91 -18.25
CA PHE A 125 -1.55 2.95 -17.53
C PHE A 125 -3.08 2.78 -17.64
N ASN A 126 -3.55 1.55 -17.61
CA ASN A 126 -4.97 1.18 -17.68
C ASN A 126 -5.44 0.30 -16.52
N GLU A 127 -4.53 -0.12 -15.65
CA GLU A 127 -4.82 -0.87 -14.43
C GLU A 127 -4.16 -0.19 -13.25
N PHE A 128 -4.91 0.00 -12.16
CA PHE A 128 -4.50 0.77 -11.00
C PHE A 128 -4.78 0.04 -9.70
N CYS A 129 -3.86 0.18 -8.76
CA CYS A 129 -4.11 -0.05 -7.34
C CYS A 129 -3.82 1.26 -6.60
N VAL A 130 -4.77 1.74 -5.81
CA VAL A 130 -4.64 2.98 -5.05
C VAL A 130 -4.74 2.67 -3.57
N LEU A 131 -3.70 3.03 -2.85
CA LEU A 131 -3.57 2.81 -1.41
C LEU A 131 -3.44 4.17 -0.70
N PHE A 132 -4.24 4.34 0.33
CA PHE A 132 -4.13 5.45 1.26
C PHE A 132 -3.52 4.95 2.57
N PHE A 133 -2.62 5.74 3.15
CA PHE A 133 -1.99 5.48 4.44
C PHE A 133 -2.16 6.70 5.32
N GLU A 134 -2.69 6.51 6.51
CA GLU A 134 -2.85 7.60 7.47
C GLU A 134 -1.70 7.60 8.47
N GLY A 135 -1.03 8.74 8.58
CA GLY A 135 -0.08 9.04 9.65
C GLY A 135 1.16 8.16 9.67
N LEU A 136 1.77 7.89 8.51
CA LEU A 136 3.07 7.22 8.45
C LEU A 136 4.16 8.07 9.09
N THR A 137 5.15 7.40 9.66
CA THR A 137 6.34 7.99 10.29
C THR A 137 7.61 7.42 9.66
N SER A 138 8.77 7.94 10.05
CA SER A 138 10.06 7.38 9.63
C SER A 138 10.23 5.91 9.99
N ASP A 139 9.56 5.42 11.04
CA ASP A 139 9.62 4.03 11.48
C ASP A 139 8.94 3.06 10.52
N ASP A 140 8.06 3.55 9.64
CA ASP A 140 7.40 2.77 8.61
C ASP A 140 8.28 2.51 7.39
N PHE A 141 9.45 3.13 7.34
CA PHE A 141 10.38 3.03 6.22
C PHE A 141 11.74 2.48 6.66
N PHE A 142 12.43 1.84 5.74
CA PHE A 142 13.84 1.51 5.97
C PHE A 142 14.69 2.79 5.89
N PRO A 143 15.79 2.88 6.65
CA PRO A 143 16.75 3.97 6.44
C PRO A 143 17.26 3.97 4.99
N PRO A 144 17.53 5.16 4.41
CA PRO A 144 17.97 5.24 3.03
C PRO A 144 19.36 4.61 2.87
N ALA A 145 19.53 3.73 1.88
CA ALA A 145 20.84 3.24 1.52
C ALA A 145 21.70 4.37 0.92
N LYS A 146 23.03 4.32 1.08
CA LYS A 146 23.96 5.35 0.55
C LYS A 146 23.73 5.66 -0.94
N ALA A 147 23.41 4.63 -1.74
CA ALA A 147 23.16 4.78 -3.18
C ALA A 147 21.75 5.26 -3.55
N SER A 148 20.82 5.36 -2.58
CA SER A 148 19.39 5.62 -2.85
C SER A 148 19.04 7.11 -3.06
N ARG A 149 20.03 8.00 -2.97
CA ARG A 149 19.82 9.46 -3.07
C ARG A 149 18.72 9.99 -2.15
N GLY A 150 18.67 9.48 -0.91
CA GLY A 150 17.69 9.87 0.09
C GLY A 150 16.33 9.15 0.02
N LYS A 151 16.09 8.33 -1.00
CA LYS A 151 14.85 7.56 -1.11
C LYS A 151 14.87 6.34 -0.21
N SER A 152 13.75 6.10 0.45
CA SER A 152 13.52 4.96 1.34
C SER A 152 12.33 4.15 0.90
N ARG A 153 12.42 2.84 1.12
CA ARG A 153 11.30 1.90 0.86
C ARG A 153 10.47 1.74 2.12
N MET A 154 9.17 1.65 1.96
CA MET A 154 8.26 1.27 3.02
C MET A 154 8.55 -0.16 3.48
N LYS A 155 8.48 -0.40 4.78
CA LYS A 155 8.56 -1.74 5.36
C LYS A 155 7.35 -2.56 4.92
N LYS A 156 7.54 -3.84 4.68
CA LYS A 156 6.47 -4.74 4.22
C LYS A 156 5.31 -4.81 5.20
N GLU A 157 5.63 -4.92 6.49
CA GLU A 157 4.64 -4.92 7.55
C GLU A 157 3.78 -3.65 7.53
N SER A 158 4.41 -2.47 7.47
CA SER A 158 3.68 -1.19 7.38
C SER A 158 2.80 -1.12 6.12
N ALA A 159 3.32 -1.61 4.98
CA ALA A 159 2.56 -1.65 3.73
C ALA A 159 1.30 -2.53 3.83
N MET A 160 1.38 -3.68 4.52
CA MET A 160 0.26 -4.59 4.67
C MET A 160 -0.72 -4.18 5.77
N MET A 161 -0.20 -3.71 6.90
CA MET A 161 -1.02 -3.42 8.08
C MET A 161 -1.68 -2.05 8.07
N LYS A 162 -1.07 -1.06 7.40
CA LYS A 162 -1.54 0.33 7.41
C LYS A 162 -2.18 0.78 6.10
N ALA A 163 -2.18 -0.06 5.07
CA ALA A 163 -2.82 0.27 3.79
C ALA A 163 -4.34 0.28 3.91
N HIS A 164 -4.95 1.36 3.44
CA HIS A 164 -6.38 1.45 3.18
C HIS A 164 -6.60 1.44 1.66
N PRO A 165 -6.98 0.30 1.06
CA PRO A 165 -7.22 0.22 -0.37
C PRO A 165 -8.42 1.08 -0.79
N LEU A 166 -8.22 1.99 -1.73
CA LEU A 166 -9.27 2.79 -2.36
C LEU A 166 -9.69 2.17 -3.70
N ILE A 167 -8.73 1.62 -4.44
CA ILE A 167 -8.92 0.93 -5.71
C ILE A 167 -8.00 -0.28 -5.71
N GLY A 168 -8.49 -1.43 -6.11
CA GLY A 168 -7.74 -2.68 -6.03
C GLY A 168 -7.50 -3.12 -4.58
N SER A 169 -6.46 -3.88 -4.37
CA SER A 169 -6.05 -4.32 -3.02
C SER A 169 -4.56 -4.66 -2.95
N ILE A 170 -4.07 -4.84 -1.72
CA ILE A 170 -2.76 -5.40 -1.43
C ILE A 170 -2.98 -6.76 -0.76
N ILE A 171 -2.28 -7.80 -1.21
CA ILE A 171 -2.40 -9.16 -0.71
C ILE A 171 -1.06 -9.60 -0.15
N ASN A 172 -1.07 -10.15 1.06
CA ASN A 172 0.06 -10.87 1.60
C ASN A 172 0.11 -12.27 1.00
N ASN A 173 1.13 -12.57 0.22
CA ASN A 173 1.29 -13.87 -0.44
C ASN A 173 1.53 -15.04 0.54
N ALA A 174 1.81 -14.74 1.81
CA ALA A 174 1.94 -15.74 2.87
C ALA A 174 0.72 -15.79 3.81
N GLN A 175 -0.37 -15.12 3.49
CA GLN A 175 -1.52 -14.99 4.40
C GLN A 175 -2.09 -16.36 4.81
N GLU A 176 -2.28 -17.27 3.88
CA GLU A 176 -2.75 -18.63 4.18
C GLU A 176 -1.81 -19.38 5.14
N SER A 177 -0.49 -19.23 4.96
CA SER A 177 0.49 -19.83 5.85
C SER A 177 0.46 -19.22 7.25
N ILE A 178 0.28 -17.91 7.35
CA ILE A 178 0.16 -17.17 8.61
C ILE A 178 -1.13 -17.58 9.33
N ASP A 179 -2.24 -17.65 8.62
CA ASP A 179 -3.54 -18.05 9.18
C ASP A 179 -3.50 -19.50 9.68
N SER A 180 -2.91 -20.42 8.93
CA SER A 180 -2.70 -21.81 9.36
C SER A 180 -1.84 -21.90 10.65
N ILE A 181 -0.78 -21.10 10.76
CA ILE A 181 0.05 -21.05 11.98
C ILE A 181 -0.73 -20.45 13.15
N ASN A 182 -1.54 -19.42 12.93
CA ASN A 182 -2.38 -18.85 13.98
C ASN A 182 -3.39 -19.87 14.52
N GLU A 183 -4.03 -20.63 13.62
CA GLU A 183 -4.92 -21.73 14.03
C GLU A 183 -4.18 -22.81 14.85
N GLU A 184 -2.96 -23.17 14.46
CA GLU A 184 -2.15 -24.14 15.19
C GLU A 184 -1.76 -23.62 16.58
N ILE A 185 -1.40 -22.34 16.70
CA ILE A 185 -1.14 -21.68 18.00
C ILE A 185 -2.40 -21.74 18.89
N MET A 186 -3.56 -21.39 18.36
CA MET A 186 -4.81 -21.42 19.13
C MET A 186 -5.16 -22.83 19.60
N LYS A 187 -5.01 -23.84 18.74
CA LYS A 187 -5.17 -25.25 19.14
C LYS A 187 -4.24 -25.63 20.28
N LYS A 188 -2.98 -25.23 20.21
CA LYS A 188 -2.00 -25.53 21.27
C LYS A 188 -2.34 -24.85 22.60
N ILE A 189 -2.85 -23.62 22.58
CA ILE A 189 -3.30 -22.91 23.78
C ILE A 189 -4.48 -23.67 24.42
N ILE A 190 -5.48 -24.04 23.63
CA ILE A 190 -6.66 -24.77 24.11
C ILE A 190 -6.25 -26.15 24.70
N GLU A 191 -5.37 -26.88 24.01
CA GLU A 191 -4.83 -28.16 24.49
C GLU A 191 -4.08 -27.99 25.83
N LYS A 192 -3.25 -26.95 25.95
CA LYS A 192 -2.55 -26.58 27.17
C LYS A 192 -3.50 -26.36 28.33
N ASP A 193 -4.47 -25.46 28.13
CA ASP A 193 -5.42 -25.04 29.15
C ASP A 193 -6.23 -26.25 29.65
N LYS A 194 -6.72 -27.10 28.75
CA LYS A 194 -7.42 -28.33 29.09
C LYS A 194 -6.55 -29.28 29.90
N ARG A 195 -5.30 -29.49 29.48
CA ARG A 195 -4.36 -30.40 30.15
C ARG A 195 -3.99 -29.91 31.53
N ILE A 196 -3.71 -28.63 31.67
CA ILE A 196 -3.35 -28.03 32.97
C ILE A 196 -4.55 -28.06 33.91
N ASP A 197 -5.77 -27.80 33.45
CA ASP A 197 -6.98 -27.90 34.27
C ASP A 197 -7.22 -29.33 34.77
N GLU A 198 -7.04 -30.35 33.91
CA GLU A 198 -7.11 -31.77 34.33
C GLU A 198 -6.08 -32.12 35.42
N LEU A 199 -4.86 -31.64 35.28
CA LEU A 199 -3.81 -31.88 36.26
C LEU A 199 -4.06 -31.15 37.59
N ASN A 200 -4.55 -29.92 37.54
CA ASN A 200 -4.94 -29.17 38.73
C ASN A 200 -6.10 -29.84 39.46
N LYS A 201 -7.13 -30.31 38.79
CA LYS A 201 -8.21 -31.10 39.38
C LYS A 201 -7.70 -32.38 40.07
N ARG A 202 -6.65 -33.01 39.53
CA ARG A 202 -6.00 -34.17 40.15
C ARG A 202 -5.22 -33.76 41.40
N LEU A 203 -4.52 -32.62 41.33
CA LEU A 203 -3.77 -32.06 42.45
C LEU A 203 -4.71 -31.74 43.63
N ASP A 204 -5.84 -31.10 43.36
CA ASP A 204 -6.84 -30.75 44.38
C ASP A 204 -7.45 -31.97 45.08
N ARG A 205 -7.69 -33.05 44.34
CA ARG A 205 -8.20 -34.30 44.87
C ARG A 205 -7.16 -35.12 45.65
N THR A 206 -5.88 -34.75 45.57
CA THR A 206 -4.81 -35.48 46.26
C THR A 206 -4.74 -35.00 47.70
N SER A 207 -4.87 -35.95 48.64
CA SER A 207 -4.81 -35.69 50.08
C SER A 207 -3.56 -34.89 50.47
N LEU A 208 -3.71 -33.94 51.37
CA LEU A 208 -2.60 -33.15 51.94
C LEU A 208 -1.54 -34.03 52.60
N LYS A 209 -1.95 -35.20 53.14
CA LYS A 209 -1.01 -36.18 53.74
C LYS A 209 -0.14 -36.92 52.70
N ALA A 210 -0.42 -36.78 51.41
CA ALA A 210 0.35 -37.39 50.32
C ALA A 210 1.32 -36.38 49.69
N GLU A 211 2.17 -35.77 50.49
CA GLU A 211 3.05 -34.64 50.12
C GLU A 211 3.90 -34.95 48.88
N LYS A 212 4.61 -36.07 48.88
CA LYS A 212 5.44 -36.50 47.76
C LYS A 212 4.65 -36.61 46.44
N LYS A 213 3.41 -37.10 46.49
CA LYS A 213 2.56 -37.21 45.30
C LYS A 213 2.09 -35.84 44.79
N ARG A 214 1.90 -34.89 45.70
CA ARG A 214 1.56 -33.49 45.33
C ARG A 214 2.75 -32.79 44.65
N GLU A 215 3.95 -32.96 45.21
CA GLU A 215 5.19 -32.44 44.63
C GLU A 215 5.43 -33.00 43.22
N ASP A 216 5.24 -34.30 43.01
CA ASP A 216 5.36 -34.93 41.70
C ASP A 216 4.35 -34.37 40.70
N LEU A 217 3.09 -34.14 41.10
CA LEU A 217 2.06 -33.54 40.28
C LEU A 217 2.40 -32.07 39.90
N GLN A 218 2.89 -31.29 40.89
CA GLN A 218 3.33 -29.91 40.62
C GLN A 218 4.48 -29.87 39.61
N ARG A 219 5.44 -30.79 39.73
CA ARG A 219 6.55 -30.91 38.77
C ARG A 219 6.05 -31.29 37.38
N ILE A 220 5.06 -32.17 37.26
CA ILE A 220 4.42 -32.53 35.99
C ILE A 220 3.71 -31.32 35.38
N ILE A 221 2.96 -30.57 36.16
CA ILE A 221 2.27 -29.34 35.71
C ILE A 221 3.29 -28.34 35.14
N LEU A 222 4.38 -28.08 35.84
CA LEU A 222 5.45 -27.19 35.41
C LEU A 222 6.09 -27.68 34.12
N ASN A 223 6.38 -28.95 33.99
CA ASN A 223 6.99 -29.53 32.80
C ASN A 223 6.06 -29.46 31.59
N GLU A 224 4.76 -29.72 31.75
CA GLU A 224 3.78 -29.60 30.68
C GLU A 224 3.62 -28.14 30.25
N ASN A 225 3.52 -27.18 31.18
CA ASN A 225 3.50 -25.76 30.84
C ASN A 225 4.71 -25.39 30.00
N ASN A 226 5.92 -25.71 30.45
CA ASN A 226 7.15 -25.39 29.70
C ASN A 226 7.19 -26.05 28.32
N ARG A 227 6.65 -27.25 28.18
CA ARG A 227 6.56 -27.96 26.89
C ARG A 227 5.64 -27.25 25.92
N TYR A 228 4.45 -26.84 26.35
CA TYR A 228 3.50 -26.10 25.52
C TYR A 228 4.04 -24.71 25.17
N ASP A 229 4.62 -23.99 26.12
CA ASP A 229 5.18 -22.65 25.88
C ASP A 229 6.31 -22.68 24.87
N LYS A 230 7.22 -23.64 24.92
CA LYS A 230 8.25 -23.84 23.89
C LYS A 230 7.66 -24.15 22.52
N SER A 231 6.58 -24.91 22.44
CA SER A 231 5.90 -25.23 21.19
C SER A 231 5.25 -23.98 20.57
N ILE A 232 4.56 -23.18 21.41
CA ILE A 232 3.91 -21.92 20.99
C ILE A 232 4.98 -20.91 20.56
N GLU A 233 6.08 -20.78 21.31
CA GLU A 233 7.21 -19.91 20.94
C GLU A 233 7.80 -20.28 19.56
N LYS A 234 7.97 -21.57 19.29
CA LYS A 234 8.46 -22.05 17.99
C LYS A 234 7.51 -21.67 16.85
N LEU A 235 6.20 -21.80 17.05
CA LEU A 235 5.19 -21.39 16.07
C LEU A 235 5.18 -19.86 15.88
N SER A 236 5.30 -19.10 16.96
CA SER A 236 5.37 -17.64 16.92
C SER A 236 6.59 -17.16 16.10
N LYS A 237 7.77 -17.75 16.32
CA LYS A 237 8.98 -17.48 15.52
C LYS A 237 8.78 -17.84 14.04
N ARG A 238 8.07 -18.93 13.74
CA ARG A 238 7.73 -19.30 12.36
C ARG A 238 6.78 -18.30 11.73
N ARG A 239 5.80 -17.79 12.49
CA ARG A 239 4.90 -16.72 12.03
C ARG A 239 5.65 -15.42 11.74
N GLU A 240 6.55 -15.00 12.65
CA GLU A 240 7.42 -13.83 12.45
C GLU A 240 8.28 -13.96 11.19
N TYR A 241 8.89 -15.14 11.00
CA TYR A 241 9.64 -15.42 9.76
C TYR A 241 8.81 -15.19 8.50
N TRP A 242 7.54 -15.65 8.47
CA TRP A 242 6.67 -15.43 7.32
C TRP A 242 6.24 -13.96 7.18
N LEU A 243 6.02 -13.23 8.27
CA LEU A 243 5.75 -11.80 8.24
C LEU A 243 6.93 -11.01 7.65
N ASP A 244 8.15 -11.34 8.05
CA ASP A 244 9.36 -10.64 7.60
C ASP A 244 9.77 -11.01 6.17
N ASN A 245 9.54 -12.26 5.75
CA ASN A 245 9.99 -12.78 4.46
C ASN A 245 8.88 -12.92 3.42
N SER A 246 7.62 -12.64 3.78
CA SER A 246 6.53 -12.64 2.81
C SER A 246 6.71 -11.52 1.79
N SER A 247 6.33 -11.80 0.55
CA SER A 247 6.09 -10.79 -0.47
C SER A 247 4.64 -10.37 -0.42
N TYR A 248 4.36 -9.15 -0.83
CA TYR A 248 3.00 -8.72 -1.11
C TYR A 248 2.84 -8.49 -2.61
N SER A 249 1.61 -8.67 -3.08
CA SER A 249 1.20 -8.39 -4.45
C SER A 249 0.11 -7.34 -4.46
N PHE A 250 0.04 -6.58 -5.55
CA PHE A 250 -1.05 -5.65 -5.77
C PHE A 250 -2.09 -6.28 -6.68
N VAL A 251 -3.35 -6.15 -6.32
CA VAL A 251 -4.49 -6.48 -7.19
C VAL A 251 -4.95 -5.18 -7.83
N PHE A 252 -4.96 -5.17 -9.15
CA PHE A 252 -5.30 -3.99 -9.93
C PHE A 252 -6.77 -4.03 -10.35
N GLU A 253 -7.40 -2.86 -10.40
CA GLU A 253 -8.69 -2.66 -11.08
C GLU A 253 -8.41 -2.03 -12.45
N ARG A 254 -9.12 -2.51 -13.48
CA ARG A 254 -9.00 -2.01 -14.85
C ARG A 254 -9.88 -0.79 -15.05
N PHE A 255 -9.33 0.21 -15.73
CA PHE A 255 -10.03 1.42 -16.11
C PHE A 255 -10.00 1.55 -17.64
N GLU A 256 -11.16 1.66 -18.24
CA GLU A 256 -11.24 1.90 -19.67
C GLU A 256 -10.82 3.34 -20.00
N ARG A 257 -9.90 3.49 -20.94
CA ARG A 257 -9.52 4.81 -21.44
C ARG A 257 -10.73 5.41 -22.16
N SER A 258 -11.14 6.58 -21.73
CA SER A 258 -12.24 7.31 -22.37
C SER A 258 -11.84 7.69 -23.81
N ASN A 259 -12.46 7.07 -24.80
CA ASN A 259 -12.27 7.36 -26.22
C ASN A 259 -12.73 8.78 -26.65
N LYS A 260 -13.13 9.64 -25.70
CA LYS A 260 -13.61 11.00 -25.97
C LYS A 260 -12.55 11.92 -26.61
N SER A 261 -11.25 11.60 -26.49
CA SER A 261 -10.19 12.39 -27.15
C SER A 261 -10.21 12.26 -28.68
N LYS A 262 -10.58 11.08 -29.23
CA LYS A 262 -10.75 10.92 -30.68
C LYS A 262 -11.84 11.84 -31.23
N SER A 263 -12.92 12.06 -30.49
CA SER A 263 -14.01 12.91 -30.92
C SER A 263 -13.67 14.40 -30.96
N ILE A 264 -12.76 14.88 -30.13
CA ILE A 264 -12.30 16.27 -30.12
C ILE A 264 -11.35 16.51 -31.29
N LEU A 265 -10.39 15.61 -31.52
CA LEU A 265 -9.49 15.68 -32.68
C LEU A 265 -10.25 15.55 -33.99
N GLU A 266 -11.24 14.68 -34.10
CA GLU A 266 -12.13 14.61 -35.27
C GLU A 266 -13.00 15.86 -35.42
N ARG A 267 -13.50 16.44 -34.34
CA ARG A 267 -14.21 17.72 -34.38
C ARG A 267 -13.32 18.87 -34.84
N VAL A 268 -12.08 18.93 -34.35
CA VAL A 268 -11.09 19.93 -34.77
C VAL A 268 -10.68 19.69 -36.21
N LYS A 269 -10.38 18.45 -36.64
CA LYS A 269 -10.13 18.13 -38.06
C LYS A 269 -11.32 18.50 -38.96
N ASN A 270 -12.53 18.20 -38.53
CA ASN A 270 -13.73 18.56 -39.31
C ASN A 270 -14.02 20.08 -39.35
N LEU A 271 -13.62 20.84 -38.33
CA LEU A 271 -13.63 22.30 -38.34
C LEU A 271 -12.61 22.86 -39.34
N PHE A 272 -11.38 22.34 -39.35
CA PHE A 272 -10.34 22.73 -40.30
C PHE A 272 -10.66 22.33 -41.75
N LEU A 273 -11.32 21.20 -41.98
CA LEU A 273 -11.74 20.76 -43.31
C LEU A 273 -12.92 21.59 -43.82
N ARG A 274 -13.76 22.12 -42.95
CA ARG A 274 -14.86 23.03 -43.34
C ARG A 274 -14.38 24.45 -43.65
N SER A 275 -13.28 24.90 -43.05
CA SER A 275 -12.71 26.23 -43.30
C SER A 275 -11.97 26.34 -44.64
N LYS A 276 -11.67 25.21 -45.33
CA LYS A 276 -11.03 25.20 -46.66
C LYS A 276 -11.99 25.30 -47.82
N LYS A 277 -13.29 25.47 -47.59
CA LYS A 277 -14.24 25.83 -48.65
C LYS A 277 -14.52 27.33 -48.59
N TRP A 278 -13.55 28.15 -49.03
CA TRP A 278 -13.84 29.49 -49.47
C TRP A 278 -14.20 29.41 -50.94
N PRO A 279 -15.31 30.04 -51.39
CA PRO A 279 -15.62 30.16 -52.80
C PRO A 279 -14.62 31.12 -53.45
N ALA A 280 -14.25 30.79 -54.73
CA ALA A 280 -13.46 31.61 -55.63
C ALA A 280 -14.22 32.87 -56.03
#